data_1989b4ef649fa451100218d9587809e4
#
_entry.id   1989b4ef649fa451100218d9587809e4
#
_cell.length_a   1.000
_cell.length_b   1.000
_cell.length_c   1.000
_cell.angle_alpha   90.00
_cell.angle_beta   90.00
_cell.angle_gamma   90.00
#
_symmetry.space_group_name_H-M   'P 1'
#
loop_
_entity.id
_entity.type
_entity.pdbx_description
1 polymer ?
#
loop_
_entity_poly.entity_id
_entity_poly.type
_entity_poly.pdbx_seq_one_letter_code
_entity_poly.pdbx_strand_id
1 'polypeptide(L)'
;MARFPSWGTHAKAFGLGIVLALAGLGVYVFWGSAGGSAAAANLPSVTVYKSPTCGCCGDWVTHLRDNGFPVEVKARANLRPVKQQLGVPDNLASCHTAVVENYVVEGHVPAAQVKRLLRETPDLRGISVPGMPVGSPGMERGNRIEPYAVVGFTPSGDTTVVAQYGR
;
A
#
# COMPACT_ATOMS: atom_id res chain seq x y z
N MET A 1 67.26 25.81 -10.42
CA MET A 1 67.59 27.14 -10.93
C MET A 1 66.29 27.86 -11.11
N ALA A 2 65.89 28.70 -10.18
CA ALA A 2 65.97 30.15 -10.20
C ALA A 2 65.12 30.71 -11.34
N ARG A 3 64.13 31.55 -11.19
CA ARG A 3 64.02 32.80 -10.43
C ARG A 3 62.56 33.27 -10.45
N PHE A 4 62.06 33.83 -9.36
CA PHE A 4 61.09 34.94 -9.34
C PHE A 4 61.77 36.23 -9.74
N PRO A 5 61.09 37.24 -10.26
CA PRO A 5 60.61 38.38 -9.48
C PRO A 5 59.28 38.94 -10.00
N SER A 6 58.56 39.77 -9.44
CA SER A 6 58.46 40.76 -8.34
C SER A 6 57.53 41.89 -8.80
N TRP A 7 56.61 42.26 -7.94
CA TRP A 7 56.11 43.59 -7.58
C TRP A 7 55.64 44.59 -8.67
N GLY A 8 54.47 45.08 -8.45
CA GLY A 8 53.96 46.37 -8.94
C GLY A 8 52.74 46.82 -8.17
N THR A 9 53.02 47.68 -7.20
CA THR A 9 52.04 48.43 -6.35
C THR A 9 51.43 49.61 -7.10
N HIS A 10 50.39 50.18 -6.46
CA HIS A 10 49.73 51.49 -6.67
C HIS A 10 48.49 51.42 -7.62
N ALA A 11 47.34 52.03 -7.34
CA ALA A 11 47.08 53.26 -6.59
C ALA A 11 45.62 53.29 -6.10
N LYS A 12 45.45 54.01 -5.00
CA LYS A 12 44.20 54.45 -4.44
C LYS A 12 43.46 55.43 -5.39
N ALA A 13 42.18 55.26 -5.58
CA ALA A 13 41.30 56.36 -5.95
C ALA A 13 40.01 56.32 -5.12
N PHE A 14 39.85 57.33 -4.30
CA PHE A 14 38.65 57.72 -3.61
C PHE A 14 37.58 58.15 -4.64
N GLY A 15 36.43 57.63 -4.51
CA GLY A 15 35.25 58.09 -5.26
C GLY A 15 34.03 58.08 -4.35
N LEU A 16 33.68 59.24 -3.93
CA LEU A 16 32.59 59.70 -3.09
C LEU A 16 31.22 59.41 -3.72
N GLY A 17 30.34 58.86 -2.94
CA GLY A 17 28.95 59.22 -2.85
C GLY A 17 28.05 58.92 -4.03
N ILE A 18 26.99 58.15 -3.76
CA ILE A 18 25.61 58.59 -3.92
C ILE A 18 24.76 57.53 -3.20
N VAL A 19 24.18 57.93 -2.08
CA VAL A 19 23.09 57.20 -1.43
C VAL A 19 21.83 57.48 -2.28
N LEU A 20 21.44 56.55 -3.09
CA LEU A 20 20.09 56.52 -3.64
C LEU A 20 19.29 55.46 -2.87
N ALA A 21 18.50 55.95 -1.94
CA ALA A 21 17.40 55.19 -1.35
C ALA A 21 16.35 54.92 -2.42
N LEU A 22 16.45 53.80 -3.10
CA LEU A 22 15.33 53.27 -3.87
C LEU A 22 14.59 52.27 -2.99
N ALA A 23 13.39 52.67 -2.60
CA ALA A 23 12.40 51.78 -2.04
C ALA A 23 12.10 50.70 -3.08
N GLY A 24 12.91 49.65 -3.05
CA GLY A 24 12.67 48.45 -3.82
C GLY A 24 11.58 47.63 -3.12
N LEU A 25 10.39 47.62 -3.71
CA LEU A 25 9.37 46.63 -3.42
C LEU A 25 10.01 45.25 -3.53
N GLY A 26 10.36 44.70 -2.38
CA GLY A 26 10.77 43.28 -2.30
C GLY A 26 9.57 42.41 -2.66
N VAL A 27 9.53 41.96 -3.91
CA VAL A 27 8.66 40.85 -4.26
C VAL A 27 9.21 39.63 -3.53
N TYR A 28 8.74 39.42 -2.32
CA TYR A 28 8.88 38.13 -1.64
C TYR A 28 8.09 37.14 -2.50
N VAL A 29 8.79 36.48 -3.41
CA VAL A 29 8.29 35.23 -4.00
C VAL A 29 8.24 34.25 -2.86
N PHE A 30 7.09 34.22 -2.17
CA PHE A 30 6.74 33.17 -1.26
C PHE A 30 6.60 31.90 -2.12
N TRP A 31 7.70 31.19 -2.28
CA TRP A 31 7.63 29.79 -2.70
C TRP A 31 6.90 29.06 -1.58
N GLY A 32 5.59 29.20 -1.58
CA GLY A 32 4.72 28.31 -0.85
C GLY A 32 5.07 26.93 -1.32
N SER A 33 5.80 26.20 -0.48
CA SER A 33 5.81 24.74 -0.55
C SER A 33 4.34 24.34 -0.52
N ALA A 34 3.78 24.13 -1.69
CA ALA A 34 2.57 23.34 -1.82
C ALA A 34 2.96 21.94 -1.33
N GLY A 35 2.93 21.79 0.00
CA GLY A 35 2.80 20.50 0.63
C GLY A 35 1.49 19.97 0.10
N GLY A 36 1.56 19.33 -1.06
CA GLY A 36 0.48 18.48 -1.53
C GLY A 36 0.30 17.46 -0.43
N SER A 37 -0.70 17.68 0.45
CA SER A 37 -1.33 16.56 1.12
C SER A 37 -1.70 15.63 -0.02
N ALA A 38 -0.91 14.58 -0.21
CA ALA A 38 -1.34 13.44 -0.99
C ALA A 38 -2.70 13.10 -0.38
N ALA A 39 -3.77 13.48 -1.06
CA ALA A 39 -5.11 13.12 -0.67
C ALA A 39 -5.02 11.63 -0.46
N ALA A 40 -5.22 11.17 0.78
CA ALA A 40 -5.21 9.76 1.10
C ALA A 40 -6.19 9.16 0.11
N ALA A 41 -5.66 8.45 -0.91
CA ALA A 41 -6.48 7.89 -1.95
C ALA A 41 -7.49 7.01 -1.21
N ASN A 42 -8.77 7.39 -1.26
CA ASN A 42 -9.82 6.66 -0.58
C ASN A 42 -9.81 5.25 -1.16
N LEU A 43 -9.32 4.30 -0.37
CA LEU A 43 -9.31 2.90 -0.78
C LEU A 43 -10.74 2.46 -1.03
N PRO A 44 -10.99 1.62 -2.05
CA PRO A 44 -12.33 1.12 -2.34
C PRO A 44 -12.86 0.28 -1.19
N SER A 45 -14.19 0.24 -1.05
CA SER A 45 -14.84 -0.57 -0.02
C SER A 45 -14.67 -2.06 -0.30
N VAL A 46 -14.38 -2.81 0.77
CA VAL A 46 -14.26 -4.27 0.74
C VAL A 46 -15.51 -4.90 1.33
N THR A 47 -16.21 -5.74 0.58
CA THR A 47 -17.32 -6.55 1.09
C THR A 47 -16.79 -7.90 1.53
N VAL A 48 -16.93 -8.26 2.82
CA VAL A 48 -16.41 -9.50 3.41
C VAL A 48 -17.55 -10.45 3.77
N TYR A 49 -17.55 -11.63 3.18
CA TYR A 49 -18.46 -12.72 3.52
C TYR A 49 -17.76 -13.67 4.51
N LYS A 50 -18.26 -13.77 5.73
CA LYS A 50 -17.71 -14.62 6.79
C LYS A 50 -18.79 -15.29 7.62
N SER A 51 -18.45 -16.40 8.28
CA SER A 51 -19.32 -16.98 9.32
C SER A 51 -19.48 -15.98 10.47
N PRO A 52 -20.68 -15.84 11.07
CA PRO A 52 -20.89 -15.00 12.24
C PRO A 52 -19.99 -15.41 13.41
N THR A 53 -19.65 -16.69 13.53
CA THR A 53 -18.86 -17.25 14.65
C THR A 53 -17.36 -17.31 14.36
N CYS A 54 -16.89 -16.90 13.17
CA CYS A 54 -15.47 -16.93 12.82
C CYS A 54 -14.73 -15.72 13.47
N GLY A 55 -13.99 -15.97 14.56
CA GLY A 55 -13.19 -14.95 15.26
C GLY A 55 -12.05 -14.42 14.42
N CYS A 56 -11.18 -15.29 13.92
CA CYS A 56 -10.02 -14.91 13.10
C CYS A 56 -10.40 -14.14 11.82
N CYS A 57 -11.57 -14.42 11.26
CA CYS A 57 -12.11 -13.62 10.14
C CYS A 57 -12.47 -12.19 10.61
N GLY A 58 -12.89 -12.02 11.87
CA GLY A 58 -13.12 -10.71 12.47
C GLY A 58 -11.82 -9.94 12.65
N ASP A 59 -10.76 -10.62 13.09
CA ASP A 59 -9.43 -10.05 13.26
C ASP A 59 -8.85 -9.61 11.90
N TRP A 60 -9.06 -10.40 10.84
CA TRP A 60 -8.69 -10.00 9.48
C TRP A 60 -9.46 -8.76 8.98
N VAL A 61 -10.75 -8.64 9.30
CA VAL A 61 -11.54 -7.42 9.00
C VAL A 61 -10.94 -6.21 9.71
N THR A 62 -10.54 -6.36 10.97
CA THR A 62 -9.84 -5.31 11.73
C THR A 62 -8.52 -4.95 11.05
N HIS A 63 -7.72 -5.95 10.66
CA HIS A 63 -6.49 -5.72 9.91
C HIS A 63 -6.70 -4.88 8.64
N LEU A 64 -7.75 -5.13 7.87
CA LEU A 64 -8.06 -4.31 6.69
C LEU A 64 -8.44 -2.87 7.06
N ARG A 65 -9.26 -2.69 8.10
CA ARG A 65 -9.66 -1.35 8.57
C ARG A 65 -8.47 -0.54 9.06
N ASP A 66 -7.59 -1.15 9.83
CA ASP A 66 -6.35 -0.52 10.34
C ASP A 66 -5.40 -0.13 9.19
N ASN A 67 -5.55 -0.79 8.04
CA ASN A 67 -4.83 -0.47 6.81
C ASN A 67 -5.58 0.50 5.89
N GLY A 68 -6.70 1.10 6.36
CA GLY A 68 -7.42 2.17 5.69
C GLY A 68 -8.52 1.73 4.72
N PHE A 69 -8.86 0.45 4.67
CA PHE A 69 -9.99 -0.01 3.87
C PHE A 69 -11.33 0.22 4.58
N PRO A 70 -12.33 0.85 3.94
CA PRO A 70 -13.73 0.74 4.36
C PRO A 70 -14.17 -0.72 4.20
N VAL A 71 -14.73 -1.33 5.26
CA VAL A 71 -15.12 -2.75 5.22
C VAL A 71 -16.58 -2.93 5.62
N GLU A 72 -17.37 -3.53 4.71
CA GLU A 72 -18.72 -4.04 4.94
C GLU A 72 -18.65 -5.55 5.21
N VAL A 73 -19.30 -6.01 6.29
CA VAL A 73 -19.34 -7.44 6.64
C VAL A 73 -20.72 -8.01 6.36
N LYS A 74 -20.76 -9.08 5.58
CA LYS A 74 -21.98 -9.86 5.29
C LYS A 74 -21.85 -11.25 5.92
N ALA A 75 -22.53 -11.44 7.05
CA ALA A 75 -22.55 -12.71 7.74
C ALA A 75 -23.29 -13.78 6.91
N ARG A 76 -22.70 -14.96 6.77
CA ARG A 76 -23.25 -16.12 6.07
C ARG A 76 -22.89 -17.40 6.83
N ALA A 77 -23.90 -18.19 7.20
CA ALA A 77 -23.65 -19.47 7.86
C ALA A 77 -22.96 -20.49 6.92
N ASN A 78 -23.25 -20.41 5.60
CA ASN A 78 -22.63 -21.24 4.58
C ASN A 78 -21.99 -20.35 3.53
N LEU A 79 -20.68 -20.46 3.35
CA LEU A 79 -19.90 -19.69 2.38
C LEU A 79 -19.72 -20.38 1.03
N ARG A 80 -20.01 -21.67 0.95
CA ARG A 80 -19.81 -22.45 -0.28
C ARG A 80 -20.52 -21.83 -1.51
N PRO A 81 -21.80 -21.44 -1.42
CA PRO A 81 -22.46 -20.80 -2.56
C PRO A 81 -21.80 -19.47 -2.98
N VAL A 82 -21.34 -18.68 -2.00
CA VAL A 82 -20.64 -17.41 -2.27
C VAL A 82 -19.31 -17.66 -3.00
N LYS A 83 -18.52 -18.63 -2.53
CA LYS A 83 -17.24 -19.00 -3.15
C LYS A 83 -17.42 -19.48 -4.59
N GLN A 84 -18.41 -20.36 -4.81
CA GLN A 84 -18.74 -20.86 -6.15
C GLN A 84 -19.18 -19.74 -7.11
N GLN A 85 -20.08 -18.86 -6.65
CA GLN A 85 -20.54 -17.72 -7.44
C GLN A 85 -19.41 -16.75 -7.80
N LEU A 86 -18.45 -16.57 -6.89
CA LEU A 86 -17.30 -15.69 -7.10
C LEU A 86 -16.14 -16.36 -7.85
N GLY A 87 -16.24 -17.66 -8.14
CA GLY A 87 -15.23 -18.39 -8.88
C GLY A 87 -13.97 -18.72 -8.08
N VAL A 88 -14.11 -18.91 -6.76
CA VAL A 88 -12.99 -19.35 -5.90
C VAL A 88 -12.73 -20.84 -6.18
N PRO A 89 -11.51 -21.24 -6.61
CA PRO A 89 -11.15 -22.64 -6.76
C PRO A 89 -11.17 -23.37 -5.41
N ASP A 90 -11.68 -24.61 -5.37
CA ASP A 90 -11.84 -25.36 -4.13
C ASP A 90 -10.50 -25.57 -3.40
N ASN A 91 -9.40 -25.77 -4.13
CA ASN A 91 -8.04 -25.94 -3.57
C ASN A 91 -7.43 -24.63 -3.05
N LEU A 92 -8.02 -23.49 -3.35
CA LEU A 92 -7.61 -22.18 -2.84
C LEU A 92 -8.55 -21.64 -1.75
N ALA A 93 -9.60 -22.38 -1.40
CA ALA A 93 -10.59 -21.94 -0.43
C ALA A 93 -10.01 -21.79 0.98
N SER A 94 -10.51 -20.79 1.71
CA SER A 94 -10.18 -20.47 3.09
C SER A 94 -11.47 -20.21 3.91
N CYS A 95 -11.35 -19.58 5.08
CA CYS A 95 -12.47 -19.41 6.02
C CYS A 95 -13.42 -18.25 5.67
N HIS A 96 -13.01 -17.30 4.85
CA HIS A 96 -13.84 -16.18 4.40
C HIS A 96 -13.49 -15.77 2.96
N THR A 97 -14.39 -15.02 2.34
CA THR A 97 -14.22 -14.50 0.98
C THR A 97 -14.55 -13.01 0.99
N ALA A 98 -13.76 -12.22 0.33
CA ALA A 98 -14.04 -10.80 0.16
C ALA A 98 -14.04 -10.40 -1.31
N VAL A 99 -14.71 -9.28 -1.59
CA VAL A 99 -14.71 -8.63 -2.91
C VAL A 99 -14.29 -7.18 -2.73
N VAL A 100 -13.36 -6.76 -3.56
CA VAL A 100 -12.92 -5.38 -3.68
C VAL A 100 -12.86 -5.03 -5.16
N GLU A 101 -13.66 -4.04 -5.59
CA GLU A 101 -13.87 -3.77 -7.01
C GLU A 101 -14.24 -5.05 -7.77
N ASN A 102 -13.43 -5.45 -8.75
CA ASN A 102 -13.66 -6.65 -9.56
C ASN A 102 -12.89 -7.88 -9.07
N TYR A 103 -12.13 -7.75 -7.98
CA TYR A 103 -11.28 -8.81 -7.48
C TYR A 103 -11.88 -9.57 -6.31
N VAL A 104 -11.59 -10.86 -6.28
CA VAL A 104 -11.86 -11.72 -5.13
C VAL A 104 -10.61 -11.82 -4.27
N VAL A 105 -10.80 -11.67 -2.95
CA VAL A 105 -9.75 -11.87 -1.95
C VAL A 105 -10.20 -13.00 -1.03
N GLU A 106 -9.47 -14.10 -1.03
CA GLU A 106 -9.83 -15.32 -0.31
C GLU A 106 -8.90 -15.55 0.86
N GLY A 107 -9.44 -15.66 2.07
CA GLY A 107 -8.68 -15.93 3.28
C GLY A 107 -7.81 -14.77 3.77
N HIS A 108 -6.82 -15.10 4.56
CA HIS A 108 -6.03 -14.16 5.36
C HIS A 108 -4.93 -13.42 4.57
N VAL A 109 -5.32 -12.82 3.44
CA VAL A 109 -4.41 -12.06 2.56
C VAL A 109 -3.98 -10.77 3.25
N PRO A 110 -2.66 -10.45 3.32
CA PRO A 110 -2.18 -9.20 3.88
C PRO A 110 -2.71 -7.98 3.10
N ALA A 111 -3.14 -6.93 3.82
CA ALA A 111 -3.66 -5.69 3.23
C ALA A 111 -2.70 -5.06 2.21
N ALA A 112 -1.39 -5.22 2.41
CA ALA A 112 -0.37 -4.76 1.46
C ALA A 112 -0.53 -5.43 0.08
N GLN A 113 -0.91 -6.72 0.04
CA GLN A 113 -1.14 -7.44 -1.22
C GLN A 113 -2.47 -7.04 -1.86
N VAL A 114 -3.49 -6.75 -1.07
CA VAL A 114 -4.75 -6.18 -1.58
C VAL A 114 -4.51 -4.80 -2.20
N LYS A 115 -3.73 -3.94 -1.54
CA LYS A 115 -3.33 -2.64 -2.09
C LYS A 115 -2.50 -2.79 -3.37
N ARG A 116 -1.61 -3.77 -3.42
CA ARG A 116 -0.81 -4.07 -4.60
C ARG A 116 -1.68 -4.52 -5.76
N LEU A 117 -2.60 -5.44 -5.53
CA LEU A 117 -3.59 -5.92 -6.53
C LEU A 117 -4.36 -4.77 -7.18
N LEU A 118 -4.84 -3.82 -6.36
CA LEU A 118 -5.58 -2.66 -6.82
C LEU A 118 -4.72 -1.66 -7.62
N ARG A 119 -3.44 -1.52 -7.30
CA ARG A 119 -2.53 -0.63 -8.04
C ARG A 119 -2.07 -1.22 -9.36
N GLU A 120 -1.76 -2.52 -9.37
CA GLU A 120 -1.18 -3.19 -10.53
C GLU A 120 -2.24 -3.68 -11.52
N THR A 121 -3.49 -3.81 -11.06
CA THR A 121 -4.66 -4.25 -11.85
C THR A 121 -4.36 -5.42 -12.80
N PRO A 122 -3.74 -6.52 -12.30
CA PRO A 122 -3.38 -7.66 -13.15
C PRO A 122 -4.62 -8.37 -13.69
N ASP A 123 -4.45 -9.11 -14.77
CA ASP A 123 -5.50 -9.98 -15.33
C ASP A 123 -5.66 -11.25 -14.49
N LEU A 124 -6.23 -11.07 -13.30
CA LEU A 124 -6.56 -12.11 -12.34
C LEU A 124 -8.04 -12.01 -11.94
N ARG A 125 -8.64 -13.13 -11.59
CA ARG A 125 -9.92 -13.13 -10.89
C ARG A 125 -9.77 -12.70 -9.44
N GLY A 126 -8.66 -13.07 -8.81
CA GLY A 126 -8.41 -12.73 -7.42
C GLY A 126 -7.10 -13.29 -6.88
N ILE A 127 -6.92 -13.10 -5.58
CA ILE A 127 -5.79 -13.60 -4.81
C ILE A 127 -6.27 -14.36 -3.57
N SER A 128 -5.52 -15.38 -3.17
CA SER A 128 -5.86 -16.25 -2.03
C SER A 128 -4.66 -16.51 -1.13
N VAL A 129 -4.92 -16.62 0.17
CA VAL A 129 -4.08 -17.37 1.12
C VAL A 129 -4.86 -18.65 1.46
N PRO A 130 -4.53 -19.78 0.84
CA PRO A 130 -5.24 -21.04 1.08
C PRO A 130 -5.10 -21.50 2.52
N GLY A 131 -6.15 -22.08 3.08
CA GLY A 131 -6.16 -22.52 4.46
C GLY A 131 -6.16 -21.38 5.47
N MET A 132 -5.48 -21.56 6.60
CA MET A 132 -5.39 -20.61 7.70
C MET A 132 -4.00 -20.67 8.33
N PRO A 133 -2.92 -20.28 7.61
CA PRO A 133 -1.56 -20.40 8.12
C PRO A 133 -1.32 -19.48 9.30
N VAL A 134 -0.68 -20.01 10.35
CA VAL A 134 -0.32 -19.24 11.55
C VAL A 134 0.63 -18.11 11.16
N GLY A 135 0.36 -16.90 11.66
CA GLY A 135 1.15 -15.70 11.37
C GLY A 135 0.66 -14.91 10.15
N SER A 136 -0.33 -15.41 9.40
CA SER A 136 -1.07 -14.56 8.46
C SER A 136 -1.99 -13.59 9.23
N PRO A 137 -2.37 -12.44 8.63
CA PRO A 137 -3.17 -11.42 9.33
C PRO A 137 -4.49 -11.97 9.91
N GLY A 138 -4.70 -11.80 11.22
CA GLY A 138 -5.83 -12.36 11.96
C GLY A 138 -5.62 -13.82 12.42
N MET A 139 -4.46 -14.40 12.10
CA MET A 139 -4.06 -15.75 12.52
C MET A 139 -2.77 -15.76 13.35
N GLU A 140 -2.41 -14.63 13.92
CA GLU A 140 -1.22 -14.46 14.73
C GLU A 140 -1.31 -15.32 16.02
N ARG A 141 -0.21 -16.04 16.35
CA ARG A 141 -0.04 -16.85 17.55
C ARG A 141 1.35 -16.62 18.14
N GLY A 142 1.48 -15.56 18.93
CA GLY A 142 2.78 -15.11 19.42
C GLY A 142 3.74 -14.81 18.25
N ASN A 143 4.98 -15.28 18.31
CA ASN A 143 5.99 -15.04 17.28
C ASN A 143 6.09 -16.18 16.24
N ARG A 144 5.16 -17.12 16.26
CA ARG A 144 5.17 -18.24 15.31
C ARG A 144 4.63 -17.80 13.96
N ILE A 145 5.39 -18.07 12.90
CA ILE A 145 4.98 -17.84 11.51
C ILE A 145 5.19 -19.15 10.75
N GLU A 146 4.14 -19.69 10.16
CA GLU A 146 4.21 -20.77 9.21
C GLU A 146 4.47 -20.20 7.80
N PRO A 147 5.34 -20.81 6.98
CA PRO A 147 5.51 -20.38 5.60
C PRO A 147 4.19 -20.46 4.83
N TYR A 148 3.82 -19.37 4.15
CA TYR A 148 2.65 -19.34 3.28
C TYR A 148 2.87 -18.49 2.03
N ALA A 149 2.05 -18.73 1.02
CA ALA A 149 2.04 -17.95 -0.21
C ALA A 149 0.71 -17.23 -0.41
N VAL A 150 0.78 -16.07 -1.03
CA VAL A 150 -0.37 -15.44 -1.68
C VAL A 150 -0.39 -15.91 -3.12
N VAL A 151 -1.47 -16.55 -3.51
CA VAL A 151 -1.65 -17.18 -4.83
C VAL A 151 -2.68 -16.39 -5.62
N GLY A 152 -2.29 -15.88 -6.80
CA GLY A 152 -3.22 -15.33 -7.77
C GLY A 152 -3.91 -16.44 -8.56
N PHE A 153 -5.17 -16.22 -8.92
CA PHE A 153 -5.93 -17.17 -9.76
C PHE A 153 -6.73 -16.42 -10.84
N THR A 154 -6.85 -17.07 -12.00
CA THR A 154 -7.60 -16.58 -13.15
C THR A 154 -9.02 -17.16 -13.20
N PRO A 155 -9.92 -16.65 -14.03
CA PRO A 155 -11.21 -17.28 -14.27
C PRO A 155 -11.12 -18.71 -14.84
N SER A 156 -10.04 -19.04 -15.56
CA SER A 156 -9.75 -20.39 -16.08
C SER A 156 -9.25 -21.36 -15.01
N GLY A 157 -8.87 -20.87 -13.81
CA GLY A 157 -8.35 -21.69 -12.73
C GLY A 157 -6.81 -21.79 -12.71
N ASP A 158 -6.12 -21.10 -13.64
CA ASP A 158 -4.65 -21.01 -13.61
C ASP A 158 -4.20 -20.24 -12.38
N THR A 159 -3.07 -20.65 -11.81
CA THR A 159 -2.56 -20.06 -10.58
C THR A 159 -1.13 -19.56 -10.70
N THR A 160 -0.80 -18.50 -9.96
CA THR A 160 0.56 -17.95 -9.88
C THR A 160 0.87 -17.52 -8.44
N VAL A 161 2.12 -17.66 -8.01
CA VAL A 161 2.55 -17.15 -6.71
C VAL A 161 2.81 -15.64 -6.81
N VAL A 162 2.05 -14.85 -6.05
CA VAL A 162 2.13 -13.38 -6.02
C VAL A 162 3.12 -12.92 -4.96
N ALA A 163 3.12 -13.56 -3.78
CA ALA A 163 4.02 -13.25 -2.67
C ALA A 163 4.25 -14.47 -1.78
N GLN A 164 5.33 -14.47 -0.99
CA GLN A 164 5.66 -15.50 -0.02
C GLN A 164 6.05 -14.88 1.31
N TYR A 165 5.67 -15.52 2.41
CA TYR A 165 5.88 -15.09 3.79
C TYR A 165 6.42 -16.22 4.65
N GLY A 166 7.10 -15.88 5.76
CA GLY A 166 7.56 -16.87 6.75
C GLY A 166 8.76 -17.72 6.31
N ARG A 167 9.62 -17.16 5.44
CA ARG A 167 10.90 -17.84 5.08
C ARG A 167 11.95 -17.63 6.14
#